data_29af328ef0348bff2088a2d2df86a295
#
_entry.id   29af328ef0348bff2088a2d2df86a295
#
_cell.length_a   1.000
_cell.length_b   1.000
_cell.length_c   1.000
_cell.angle_alpha   90.00
_cell.angle_beta   90.00
_cell.angle_gamma   90.00
#
_symmetry.space_group_name_H-M   'P 1'
#
loop_
_entity.id
_entity.type
_entity.pdbx_description
1 polymer ?
#
loop_
_entity_poly.entity_id
_entity_poly.type
_entity_poly.pdbx_seq_one_letter_code
_entity_poly.pdbx_strand_id
1 'polypeptide(L)'
;MLINKILISIIAVLLPLLVAAQSVSVVRENKQQKFHKQMPAGNYSGVAYLGNNRYAVVDDKSEDDGYYIFNITIDTITGKILTVSDEGFVKTSNGNTDLEGIAYNASQDSVYTIGERNTGIESLTYNEQTHRFWTTTEAPMPEDGMPATPENGLTNRMRLKCYDDNMTLAGEYLYEMDKPTAKSSGRNYVFGVSELCALDDGSVLVLEREFRVARTGIGTWCKCKLYIVNPKTTAVDNVLKKSLLWESKTRLNILSRSLANYEGMCIGPRLSDGRRLLLLIADSQYRHKGVMKDWLKTLVITDR
;
A
#
# COMPACT_ATOMS: atom_id res chain seq x y z
N MET A 1 0.51 77.47 25.18
CA MET A 1 0.80 76.81 23.90
C MET A 1 0.94 75.31 24.14
N LEU A 2 -0.17 74.54 23.94
CA LEU A 2 -0.24 73.11 24.16
C LEU A 2 0.17 72.41 22.88
N ILE A 3 1.18 71.56 22.92
CA ILE A 3 1.59 70.69 21.83
C ILE A 3 0.91 69.36 22.06
N ASN A 4 -0.11 69.03 21.24
CA ASN A 4 -0.75 67.71 21.21
C ASN A 4 0.20 66.71 20.57
N LYS A 5 0.63 65.70 21.33
CA LYS A 5 1.31 64.51 20.80
C LYS A 5 0.23 63.53 20.36
N ILE A 6 0.12 63.32 19.05
CA ILE A 6 -0.71 62.25 18.49
C ILE A 6 0.13 60.96 18.53
N LEU A 7 -0.30 60.01 19.33
CA LEU A 7 0.27 58.65 19.41
C LEU A 7 -0.44 57.80 18.34
N ILE A 8 0.25 57.49 17.26
CA ILE A 8 -0.27 56.54 16.25
C ILE A 8 0.11 55.13 16.70
N SER A 9 -0.88 54.39 17.22
CA SER A 9 -0.73 52.97 17.51
C SER A 9 -0.90 52.18 16.22
N ILE A 10 0.17 51.62 15.70
CA ILE A 10 0.12 50.61 14.59
C ILE A 10 -0.26 49.28 15.22
N ILE A 11 -1.51 48.86 15.05
CA ILE A 11 -1.96 47.49 15.36
C ILE A 11 -1.52 46.63 14.18
N ALA A 12 -0.42 45.90 14.32
CA ALA A 12 -0.06 44.83 13.40
C ALA A 12 -1.01 43.65 13.62
N VAL A 13 -1.99 43.49 12.76
CA VAL A 13 -2.83 42.32 12.70
C VAL A 13 -2.00 41.19 12.10
N LEU A 14 -1.43 40.34 12.96
CA LEU A 14 -0.90 39.03 12.56
C LEU A 14 -2.05 38.15 12.15
N LEU A 15 -2.41 38.13 10.86
CA LEU A 15 -3.22 37.09 10.28
C LEU A 15 -2.40 35.79 10.33
N PRO A 16 -2.87 34.73 11.03
CA PRO A 16 -2.26 33.43 10.89
C PRO A 16 -2.45 33.02 9.44
N LEU A 17 -1.37 32.93 8.68
CA LEU A 17 -1.35 32.17 7.44
C LEU A 17 -1.70 30.74 7.80
N LEU A 18 -2.98 30.39 7.73
CA LEU A 18 -3.44 29.01 7.64
C LEU A 18 -2.88 28.46 6.32
N VAL A 19 -1.65 28.00 6.35
CA VAL A 19 -1.17 27.07 5.34
C VAL A 19 -2.04 25.84 5.54
N ALA A 20 -3.15 25.78 4.80
CA ALA A 20 -3.90 24.56 4.67
C ALA A 20 -2.91 23.53 4.12
N ALA A 21 -2.42 22.65 4.98
CA ALA A 21 -1.65 21.51 4.53
C ALA A 21 -2.57 20.76 3.56
N GLN A 22 -2.23 20.81 2.26
CA GLN A 22 -2.98 20.16 1.22
C GLN A 22 -2.84 18.66 1.50
N SER A 23 -3.87 17.98 1.90
CA SER A 23 -3.88 16.57 2.18
C SER A 23 -3.84 15.75 0.89
N VAL A 24 -3.05 14.69 0.87
CA VAL A 24 -3.14 13.66 -0.17
C VAL A 24 -4.60 13.20 -0.26
N SER A 25 -5.11 13.07 -1.47
CA SER A 25 -6.48 12.57 -1.70
C SER A 25 -6.54 11.71 -2.97
N VAL A 26 -7.42 10.72 -2.97
CA VAL A 26 -7.75 9.95 -4.17
C VAL A 26 -8.78 10.73 -4.98
N VAL A 27 -8.38 11.22 -6.14
CA VAL A 27 -9.23 12.06 -7.03
C VAL A 27 -9.84 11.28 -8.18
N ARG A 28 -9.35 10.06 -8.44
CA ARG A 28 -9.92 9.15 -9.43
C ARG A 28 -9.62 7.70 -9.07
N GLU A 29 -10.62 6.88 -9.18
CA GLU A 29 -10.52 5.43 -9.12
C GLU A 29 -10.82 4.85 -10.49
N ASN A 30 -9.87 4.12 -11.08
CA ASN A 30 -10.09 3.39 -12.30
C ASN A 30 -10.63 1.97 -11.99
N LYS A 31 -11.45 1.44 -12.89
CA LYS A 31 -11.94 0.06 -12.75
C LYS A 31 -10.78 -0.93 -12.78
N GLN A 32 -10.85 -1.96 -11.96
CA GLN A 32 -9.88 -3.06 -12.02
C GLN A 32 -9.91 -3.76 -13.38
N GLN A 33 -8.73 -4.14 -13.86
CA GLN A 33 -8.51 -4.77 -15.16
C GLN A 33 -7.72 -6.07 -14.97
N LYS A 34 -7.86 -7.01 -15.90
CA LYS A 34 -7.12 -8.28 -15.90
C LYS A 34 -6.46 -8.49 -17.24
N PHE A 35 -5.27 -9.06 -17.20
CA PHE A 35 -4.44 -9.27 -18.39
C PHE A 35 -3.95 -10.72 -18.48
N HIS A 36 -4.86 -11.70 -18.36
CA HIS A 36 -4.57 -13.13 -18.24
C HIS A 36 -3.77 -13.74 -19.41
N LYS A 37 -3.78 -13.10 -20.56
CA LYS A 37 -2.98 -13.55 -21.72
C LYS A 37 -1.58 -12.95 -21.73
N GLN A 38 -1.39 -11.85 -21.03
CA GLN A 38 -0.18 -11.05 -21.02
C GLN A 38 0.65 -11.23 -19.76
N MET A 39 0.04 -11.73 -18.70
CA MET A 39 0.69 -12.03 -17.44
C MET A 39 0.57 -13.52 -17.13
N PRO A 40 1.61 -14.20 -16.64
CA PRO A 40 1.46 -15.54 -16.07
C PRO A 40 0.48 -15.52 -14.89
N ALA A 41 -0.02 -16.67 -14.49
CA ALA A 41 -0.75 -16.79 -13.24
C ALA A 41 0.26 -16.74 -12.09
N GLY A 42 -0.04 -16.02 -11.01
CA GLY A 42 0.89 -15.88 -9.89
C GLY A 42 0.18 -15.63 -8.57
N ASN A 43 0.95 -15.70 -7.51
CA ASN A 43 0.62 -15.20 -6.18
C ASN A 43 1.36 -13.87 -5.99
N TYR A 44 0.88 -12.85 -6.66
CA TYR A 44 1.55 -11.54 -6.68
C TYR A 44 1.33 -10.79 -5.37
N SER A 45 2.42 -10.56 -4.65
CA SER A 45 2.44 -9.83 -3.39
C SER A 45 2.95 -8.39 -3.57
N GLY A 46 4.24 -8.14 -3.44
CA GLY A 46 4.81 -6.80 -3.57
C GLY A 46 4.98 -6.33 -5.02
N VAL A 47 4.92 -5.01 -5.23
CA VAL A 47 5.21 -4.37 -6.53
C VAL A 47 6.03 -3.10 -6.35
N ALA A 48 7.04 -2.88 -7.23
CA ALA A 48 7.85 -1.67 -7.28
C ALA A 48 7.92 -1.10 -8.71
N TYR A 49 7.84 0.22 -8.84
CA TYR A 49 7.99 0.90 -10.13
C TYR A 49 9.46 1.18 -10.41
N LEU A 50 9.98 0.63 -11.51
CA LEU A 50 11.38 0.76 -11.95
C LEU A 50 11.63 1.94 -12.90
N GLY A 51 10.60 2.73 -13.21
CA GLY A 51 10.66 3.71 -14.29
C GLY A 51 10.32 3.13 -15.67
N ASN A 52 10.10 4.01 -16.66
CA ASN A 52 9.89 3.63 -18.07
C ASN A 52 8.81 2.56 -18.29
N ASN A 53 7.70 2.63 -17.56
CA ASN A 53 6.59 1.68 -17.56
C ASN A 53 6.94 0.27 -17.04
N ARG A 54 8.12 0.04 -16.49
CA ARG A 54 8.55 -1.25 -15.94
C ARG A 54 8.23 -1.35 -14.47
N TYR A 55 7.71 -2.50 -14.07
CA TYR A 55 7.35 -2.82 -12.69
C TYR A 55 7.94 -4.17 -12.32
N ALA A 56 8.63 -4.23 -11.19
CA ALA A 56 9.07 -5.47 -10.57
C ALA A 56 7.98 -5.97 -9.63
N VAL A 57 7.62 -7.25 -9.74
CA VAL A 57 6.52 -7.87 -8.98
C VAL A 57 7.00 -9.20 -8.43
N VAL A 58 6.97 -9.36 -7.09
CA VAL A 58 7.29 -10.64 -6.45
C VAL A 58 6.09 -11.59 -6.53
N ASP A 59 6.42 -12.89 -6.59
CA ASP A 59 5.47 -14.01 -6.50
C ASP A 59 5.91 -14.87 -5.31
N ASP A 60 5.14 -14.84 -4.23
CA ASP A 60 5.48 -15.47 -2.95
C ASP A 60 5.61 -17.01 -3.02
N LYS A 61 4.99 -17.62 -4.02
CA LYS A 61 5.02 -19.08 -4.23
C LYS A 61 5.80 -19.52 -5.47
N SER A 62 6.67 -18.66 -6.01
CA SER A 62 7.60 -19.04 -7.07
C SER A 62 8.54 -20.17 -6.59
N GLU A 63 9.08 -20.98 -7.50
CA GLU A 63 10.02 -22.06 -7.16
C GLU A 63 11.31 -21.54 -6.54
N ASP A 64 11.78 -20.41 -7.05
CA ASP A 64 12.99 -19.70 -6.59
C ASP A 64 12.64 -18.28 -6.21
N ASP A 65 13.41 -17.65 -5.33
CA ASP A 65 13.31 -16.24 -5.05
C ASP A 65 13.62 -15.39 -6.28
N GLY A 66 12.77 -14.39 -6.51
CA GLY A 66 12.90 -13.51 -7.65
C GLY A 66 11.65 -12.66 -7.87
N TYR A 67 11.59 -12.02 -9.01
CA TYR A 67 10.47 -11.16 -9.38
C TYR A 67 10.24 -11.16 -10.88
N TYR A 68 9.00 -10.99 -11.29
CA TYR A 68 8.66 -10.70 -12.67
C TYR A 68 8.93 -9.25 -13.01
N ILE A 69 9.28 -8.97 -14.27
CA ILE A 69 9.25 -7.63 -14.84
C ILE A 69 8.04 -7.53 -15.76
N PHE A 70 7.10 -6.65 -15.41
CA PHE A 70 5.98 -6.31 -16.28
C PHE A 70 6.17 -4.92 -16.85
N ASN A 71 5.95 -4.78 -18.18
CA ASN A 71 5.79 -3.48 -18.80
C ASN A 71 4.30 -3.12 -18.79
N ILE A 72 3.94 -2.07 -18.03
CA ILE A 72 2.55 -1.63 -17.84
C ILE A 72 2.42 -0.21 -18.39
N THR A 73 1.84 -0.08 -19.58
CA THR A 73 1.61 1.23 -20.17
C THR A 73 0.36 1.88 -19.59
N ILE A 74 0.50 3.11 -19.16
CA ILE A 74 -0.55 3.91 -18.52
C ILE A 74 -0.95 5.08 -19.45
N ASP A 75 -2.25 5.31 -19.56
CA ASP A 75 -2.77 6.54 -20.14
C ASP A 75 -2.42 7.73 -19.24
N THR A 76 -1.61 8.65 -19.74
CA THR A 76 -1.06 9.75 -18.96
C THR A 76 -2.08 10.83 -18.56
N ILE A 77 -3.30 10.79 -19.10
CA ILE A 77 -4.38 11.71 -18.76
C ILE A 77 -5.31 11.11 -17.71
N THR A 78 -5.69 9.83 -17.91
CA THR A 78 -6.71 9.19 -17.09
C THR A 78 -6.14 8.28 -16.00
N GLY A 79 -4.89 7.86 -16.13
CA GLY A 79 -4.26 6.87 -15.27
C GLY A 79 -4.76 5.44 -15.50
N LYS A 80 -5.49 5.16 -16.60
CA LYS A 80 -5.93 3.81 -16.94
C LYS A 80 -4.78 2.97 -17.48
N ILE A 81 -4.77 1.68 -17.16
CA ILE A 81 -3.86 0.73 -17.79
C ILE A 81 -4.31 0.50 -19.23
N LEU A 82 -3.41 0.71 -20.18
CA LEU A 82 -3.65 0.49 -21.59
C LEU A 82 -3.20 -0.92 -22.02
N THR A 83 -1.97 -1.28 -21.70
CA THR A 83 -1.39 -2.58 -22.04
C THR A 83 -0.54 -3.11 -20.89
N VAL A 84 -0.38 -4.42 -20.86
CA VAL A 84 0.58 -5.13 -20.02
C VAL A 84 1.32 -6.13 -20.88
N SER A 85 2.63 -6.26 -20.70
CA SER A 85 3.43 -7.36 -21.26
C SER A 85 4.41 -7.88 -20.22
N ASP A 86 4.68 -9.17 -20.27
CA ASP A 86 5.66 -9.86 -19.46
C ASP A 86 7.03 -9.77 -20.13
N GLU A 87 8.04 -9.28 -19.41
CA GLU A 87 9.45 -9.26 -19.84
C GLU A 87 10.26 -10.43 -19.23
N GLY A 88 9.62 -11.26 -18.41
CA GLY A 88 10.20 -12.46 -17.81
C GLY A 88 10.48 -12.36 -16.32
N PHE A 89 10.97 -13.47 -15.77
CA PHE A 89 11.31 -13.62 -14.37
C PHE A 89 12.81 -13.42 -14.13
N VAL A 90 13.15 -12.59 -13.17
CA VAL A 90 14.52 -12.35 -12.70
C VAL A 90 14.72 -13.14 -11.43
N LYS A 91 15.50 -14.22 -11.51
CA LYS A 91 15.86 -15.04 -10.36
C LYS A 91 16.95 -14.35 -9.54
N THR A 92 16.77 -14.27 -8.23
CA THR A 92 17.72 -13.65 -7.30
C THR A 92 18.48 -14.68 -6.45
N SER A 93 17.80 -15.76 -6.04
CA SER A 93 18.45 -16.87 -5.31
C SER A 93 17.79 -18.21 -5.64
N ASN A 94 18.42 -19.31 -5.16
CA ASN A 94 17.81 -20.64 -5.23
C ASN A 94 16.91 -20.86 -4.01
N GLY A 95 15.78 -21.52 -4.26
CA GLY A 95 14.78 -21.80 -3.24
C GLY A 95 13.89 -20.59 -2.95
N ASN A 96 12.84 -20.81 -2.21
CA ASN A 96 11.79 -19.83 -1.94
C ASN A 96 11.80 -19.44 -0.46
N THR A 97 11.89 -18.15 -0.17
CA THR A 97 11.80 -17.57 1.18
C THR A 97 10.46 -16.88 1.44
N ASP A 98 9.47 -17.11 0.58
CA ASP A 98 8.18 -16.44 0.57
C ASP A 98 8.37 -14.90 0.49
N LEU A 99 8.80 -14.42 -0.70
CA LEU A 99 9.01 -12.99 -0.92
C LEU A 99 7.67 -12.26 -0.96
N GLU A 100 7.47 -11.31 -0.02
CA GLU A 100 6.23 -10.54 0.10
C GLU A 100 6.41 -9.07 -0.29
N GLY A 101 7.53 -8.46 0.07
CA GLY A 101 7.79 -7.06 -0.21
C GLY A 101 8.93 -6.83 -1.21
N ILE A 102 8.80 -5.75 -2.01
CA ILE A 102 9.82 -5.33 -2.98
C ILE A 102 9.90 -3.81 -3.03
N ALA A 103 11.11 -3.29 -3.01
CA ALA A 103 11.39 -1.88 -3.17
C ALA A 103 12.49 -1.63 -4.20
N TYR A 104 12.44 -0.49 -4.87
CA TYR A 104 13.45 -0.07 -5.81
C TYR A 104 14.08 1.26 -5.39
N ASN A 105 15.40 1.29 -5.37
CA ASN A 105 16.20 2.49 -5.19
C ASN A 105 16.81 2.87 -6.53
N ALA A 106 16.25 3.89 -7.19
CA ALA A 106 16.67 4.28 -8.54
C ALA A 106 18.06 4.93 -8.55
N SER A 107 18.47 5.58 -7.46
CA SER A 107 19.80 6.19 -7.36
C SER A 107 20.93 5.17 -7.34
N GLN A 108 20.65 3.96 -6.85
CA GLN A 108 21.58 2.83 -6.79
C GLN A 108 21.32 1.78 -7.87
N ASP A 109 20.24 1.94 -8.66
CA ASP A 109 19.72 0.94 -9.58
C ASP A 109 19.60 -0.46 -8.93
N SER A 110 19.03 -0.47 -7.72
CA SER A 110 19.00 -1.66 -6.87
C SER A 110 17.59 -2.02 -6.45
N VAL A 111 17.25 -3.30 -6.59
CA VAL A 111 16.01 -3.90 -6.09
C VAL A 111 16.28 -4.58 -4.75
N TYR A 112 15.45 -4.30 -3.78
CA TYR A 112 15.44 -4.91 -2.46
C TYR A 112 14.18 -5.75 -2.30
N THR A 113 14.32 -6.95 -1.76
CA THR A 113 13.20 -7.84 -1.48
C THR A 113 13.23 -8.28 -0.02
N ILE A 114 12.06 -8.62 0.52
CA ILE A 114 11.94 -9.15 1.87
C ILE A 114 11.02 -10.37 1.85
N GLY A 115 11.40 -11.42 2.59
CA GLY A 115 10.60 -12.64 2.69
C GLY A 115 9.91 -12.76 4.04
N GLU A 116 8.71 -13.34 4.01
CA GLU A 116 7.87 -13.55 5.19
C GLU A 116 8.39 -14.68 6.08
N ARG A 117 9.03 -15.70 5.52
CA ARG A 117 9.37 -16.93 6.23
C ARG A 117 10.16 -16.66 7.50
N ASN A 118 9.57 -17.00 8.65
CA ASN A 118 10.08 -16.80 10.02
C ASN A 118 10.08 -15.35 10.52
N THR A 119 9.63 -14.36 9.75
CA THR A 119 9.62 -12.95 10.13
C THR A 119 8.21 -12.38 10.24
N GLY A 120 7.25 -12.91 9.44
CA GLY A 120 5.91 -12.36 9.29
C GLY A 120 5.87 -10.98 8.62
N ILE A 121 6.96 -10.59 7.94
CA ILE A 121 7.04 -9.28 7.27
C ILE A 121 6.36 -9.38 5.90
N GLU A 122 5.39 -8.49 5.65
CA GLU A 122 4.55 -8.49 4.46
C GLU A 122 4.90 -7.41 3.44
N SER A 123 5.48 -6.30 3.87
CA SER A 123 5.66 -5.16 2.98
C SER A 123 7.05 -4.57 3.05
N LEU A 124 7.51 -4.02 1.93
CA LEU A 124 8.73 -3.23 1.84
C LEU A 124 8.54 -2.09 0.84
N THR A 125 8.75 -0.86 1.27
CA THR A 125 8.76 0.31 0.38
C THR A 125 9.96 1.19 0.67
N TYR A 126 10.47 1.84 -0.37
CA TYR A 126 11.54 2.83 -0.29
C TYR A 126 11.12 4.14 -0.91
N ASN A 127 11.55 5.24 -0.32
CA ASN A 127 11.37 6.56 -0.91
C ASN A 127 12.69 7.30 -0.99
N GLU A 128 13.08 7.70 -2.20
CA GLU A 128 14.34 8.37 -2.49
C GLU A 128 14.48 9.76 -1.89
N GLN A 129 13.39 10.52 -1.76
CA GLN A 129 13.44 11.87 -1.21
C GLN A 129 13.71 11.87 0.30
N THR A 130 13.25 10.84 0.99
CA THR A 130 13.44 10.70 2.43
C THR A 130 14.60 9.79 2.80
N HIS A 131 15.14 9.02 1.86
CA HIS A 131 16.16 7.99 2.09
C HIS A 131 15.73 7.01 3.19
N ARG A 132 14.49 6.47 3.07
CA ARG A 132 13.91 5.59 4.08
C ARG A 132 13.24 4.37 3.47
N PHE A 133 13.57 3.22 4.05
CA PHE A 133 12.79 2.00 3.90
C PHE A 133 11.72 1.92 5.00
N TRP A 134 10.56 1.42 4.64
CA TRP A 134 9.49 1.14 5.57
C TRP A 134 9.02 -0.29 5.41
N THR A 135 8.70 -0.94 6.54
CA THR A 135 8.21 -2.31 6.56
C THR A 135 7.24 -2.51 7.73
N THR A 136 6.40 -3.55 7.61
CA THR A 136 5.50 -4.01 8.67
C THR A 136 5.20 -5.50 8.49
N THR A 137 4.62 -6.12 9.51
CA THR A 137 4.06 -7.47 9.43
C THR A 137 2.59 -7.42 9.00
N GLU A 138 2.02 -8.54 8.49
CA GLU A 138 0.59 -8.62 8.19
C GLU A 138 -0.27 -8.62 9.47
N ALA A 139 0.16 -9.38 10.46
CA ALA A 139 -0.52 -9.53 11.74
C ALA A 139 0.29 -8.91 12.89
N PRO A 140 -0.32 -8.60 14.05
CA PRO A 140 0.39 -8.15 15.23
C PRO A 140 1.49 -9.13 15.64
N MET A 141 2.63 -8.61 16.08
CA MET A 141 3.65 -9.44 16.72
C MET A 141 3.08 -10.03 18.03
N PRO A 142 3.57 -11.20 18.49
CA PRO A 142 3.06 -11.83 19.71
C PRO A 142 3.05 -10.92 20.94
N GLU A 143 4.03 -10.01 21.05
CA GLU A 143 4.12 -9.02 22.13
C GLU A 143 3.10 -7.88 22.00
N ASP A 144 2.53 -7.66 20.81
CA ASP A 144 1.52 -6.62 20.56
C ASP A 144 0.09 -7.13 20.67
N GLY A 145 -0.08 -8.43 20.91
CA GLY A 145 -1.36 -9.05 21.19
C GLY A 145 -1.79 -10.10 20.17
N MET A 146 -3.00 -10.58 20.35
CA MET A 146 -3.59 -11.58 19.43
C MET A 146 -4.19 -10.90 18.20
N PRO A 147 -4.11 -11.54 17.01
CA PRO A 147 -4.77 -11.05 15.81
C PRO A 147 -6.28 -10.84 16.04
N ALA A 148 -6.76 -9.70 15.54
CA ALA A 148 -8.18 -9.34 15.63
C ALA A 148 -9.03 -10.22 14.70
N THR A 149 -10.13 -10.71 15.24
CA THR A 149 -11.14 -11.47 14.49
C THR A 149 -12.53 -10.90 14.78
N PRO A 150 -13.53 -11.21 13.93
CA PRO A 150 -14.92 -10.83 14.22
C PRO A 150 -15.44 -11.35 15.57
N GLU A 151 -14.91 -12.50 16.00
CA GLU A 151 -15.36 -13.18 17.22
C GLU A 151 -14.76 -12.59 18.50
N ASN A 152 -13.50 -12.13 18.45
CA ASN A 152 -12.83 -11.56 19.64
C ASN A 152 -13.01 -10.04 19.79
N GLY A 153 -13.39 -9.35 18.70
CA GLY A 153 -13.67 -7.89 18.72
C GLY A 153 -12.47 -7.00 19.03
N LEU A 154 -11.25 -7.55 18.94
CA LEU A 154 -10.01 -6.80 19.14
C LEU A 154 -9.71 -5.87 17.98
N THR A 155 -8.66 -5.06 18.12
CA THR A 155 -8.01 -4.29 17.06
C THR A 155 -6.58 -4.78 16.90
N ASN A 156 -6.09 -4.83 15.66
CA ASN A 156 -4.68 -5.12 15.40
C ASN A 156 -3.84 -3.88 15.69
N ARG A 157 -2.75 -4.06 16.43
CA ARG A 157 -1.68 -3.07 16.59
C ARG A 157 -0.47 -3.57 15.83
N MET A 158 -0.07 -2.79 14.83
CA MET A 158 1.04 -3.11 13.93
C MET A 158 2.22 -2.22 14.27
N ARG A 159 3.45 -2.69 13.99
CA ARG A 159 4.67 -1.89 14.10
C ARG A 159 5.13 -1.50 12.72
N LEU A 160 5.02 -0.23 12.36
CA LEU A 160 5.66 0.32 11.17
C LEU A 160 7.10 0.67 11.52
N LYS A 161 8.05 -0.04 10.93
CA LYS A 161 9.49 0.15 11.14
C LYS A 161 10.09 0.92 9.98
N CYS A 162 10.94 1.90 10.32
CA CYS A 162 11.62 2.77 9.37
C CYS A 162 13.12 2.56 9.49
N TYR A 163 13.80 2.33 8.36
CA TYR A 163 15.25 2.13 8.28
C TYR A 163 15.86 3.18 7.35
N ASP A 164 17.13 3.52 7.59
CA ASP A 164 17.92 4.33 6.67
C ASP A 164 18.57 3.50 5.55
N ASP A 165 19.33 4.15 4.65
CA ASP A 165 20.00 3.48 3.53
C ASP A 165 21.05 2.45 3.97
N ASN A 166 21.49 2.47 5.23
CA ASN A 166 22.41 1.49 5.82
C ASN A 166 21.69 0.36 6.56
N MET A 167 20.36 0.26 6.40
CA MET A 167 19.51 -0.67 7.13
C MET A 167 19.55 -0.50 8.66
N THR A 168 19.89 0.70 9.14
CA THR A 168 19.83 1.04 10.56
C THR A 168 18.41 1.48 10.92
N LEU A 169 17.85 0.94 11.99
CA LEU A 169 16.53 1.33 12.47
C LEU A 169 16.51 2.82 12.84
N ALA A 170 15.75 3.61 12.09
CA ALA A 170 15.59 5.05 12.27
C ALA A 170 14.33 5.43 13.05
N GLY A 171 13.35 4.53 13.13
CA GLY A 171 12.13 4.76 13.88
C GLY A 171 11.22 3.53 13.91
N GLU A 172 10.39 3.46 14.94
CA GLU A 172 9.34 2.46 15.09
C GLU A 172 8.09 3.17 15.62
N TYR A 173 6.95 2.90 14.98
CA TYR A 173 5.69 3.57 15.26
C TYR A 173 4.57 2.55 15.39
N LEU A 174 3.64 2.80 16.30
CA LEU A 174 2.44 1.98 16.44
C LEU A 174 1.35 2.45 15.47
N TYR A 175 0.81 1.51 14.73
CA TYR A 175 -0.33 1.71 13.85
C TYR A 175 -1.51 0.86 14.34
N GLU A 176 -2.61 1.50 14.67
CA GLU A 176 -3.82 0.81 15.11
C GLU A 176 -4.79 0.69 13.92
N MET A 177 -5.09 -0.54 13.52
CA MET A 177 -6.06 -0.81 12.47
C MET A 177 -7.49 -0.52 12.94
N ASP A 178 -8.43 -0.44 11.99
CA ASP A 178 -9.86 -0.44 12.34
C ASP A 178 -10.27 -1.79 12.94
N LYS A 179 -11.47 -1.86 13.51
CA LYS A 179 -12.05 -3.13 13.92
C LYS A 179 -12.51 -3.96 12.70
N PRO A 180 -12.49 -5.29 12.81
CA PRO A 180 -13.10 -6.17 11.81
C PRO A 180 -14.54 -5.75 11.47
N THR A 181 -14.90 -5.83 10.18
CA THR A 181 -16.27 -5.51 9.72
C THR A 181 -17.09 -6.76 9.40
N ALA A 182 -16.46 -7.92 9.31
CA ALA A 182 -17.13 -9.20 9.15
C ALA A 182 -17.94 -9.55 10.42
N LYS A 183 -19.07 -10.25 10.23
CA LYS A 183 -19.86 -10.78 11.34
C LYS A 183 -19.35 -12.12 11.86
N SER A 184 -18.50 -12.79 11.10
CA SER A 184 -17.85 -14.06 11.45
C SER A 184 -16.69 -14.34 10.50
N SER A 185 -15.70 -15.08 10.97
CA SER A 185 -14.49 -15.45 10.18
C SER A 185 -14.79 -16.33 8.96
N GLY A 186 -15.94 -16.99 8.92
CA GLY A 186 -16.28 -17.86 7.80
C GLY A 186 -15.50 -19.17 7.80
N ARG A 187 -14.98 -19.59 6.62
CA ARG A 187 -14.08 -20.74 6.48
C ARG A 187 -12.63 -20.37 6.67
N ASN A 188 -12.26 -19.18 6.21
CA ASN A 188 -10.95 -18.57 6.40
C ASN A 188 -11.11 -17.04 6.52
N TYR A 189 -10.23 -16.42 7.31
CA TYR A 189 -10.28 -15.01 7.59
C TYR A 189 -8.88 -14.46 7.75
N VAL A 190 -8.57 -13.42 7.00
CA VAL A 190 -7.30 -12.70 7.06
C VAL A 190 -7.61 -11.22 7.26
N PHE A 191 -6.96 -10.61 8.23
CA PHE A 191 -7.16 -9.21 8.56
C PHE A 191 -5.84 -8.57 9.03
N GLY A 192 -5.26 -7.76 8.17
CA GLY A 192 -3.94 -7.20 8.40
C GLY A 192 -3.61 -6.02 7.51
N VAL A 193 -2.36 -5.59 7.57
CA VAL A 193 -1.75 -4.66 6.63
C VAL A 193 -1.10 -5.48 5.52
N SER A 194 -1.53 -5.29 4.28
CA SER A 194 -0.98 -6.04 3.15
C SER A 194 0.14 -5.29 2.44
N GLU A 195 0.19 -3.95 2.48
CA GLU A 195 1.28 -3.21 1.84
C GLU A 195 1.43 -1.80 2.40
N LEU A 196 2.64 -1.27 2.28
CA LEU A 196 3.01 0.11 2.56
C LEU A 196 3.51 0.80 1.28
N CYS A 197 3.32 2.12 1.20
CA CYS A 197 3.94 2.91 0.14
C CYS A 197 4.36 4.27 0.69
N ALA A 198 5.67 4.54 0.69
CA ALA A 198 6.23 5.78 1.21
C ALA A 198 6.11 6.93 0.19
N LEU A 199 5.77 8.13 0.66
CA LEU A 199 5.61 9.34 -0.13
C LEU A 199 6.77 10.32 0.10
N ASP A 200 6.96 11.24 -0.85
CA ASP A 200 8.09 12.19 -0.87
C ASP A 200 8.09 13.16 0.32
N ASP A 201 6.95 13.44 0.93
CA ASP A 201 6.84 14.27 2.12
C ASP A 201 7.15 13.54 3.45
N GLY A 202 7.42 12.24 3.35
CA GLY A 202 7.67 11.34 4.47
C GLY A 202 6.40 10.73 5.07
N SER A 203 5.23 10.98 4.48
CA SER A 203 4.01 10.23 4.79
C SER A 203 4.09 8.82 4.24
N VAL A 204 3.31 7.92 4.83
CA VAL A 204 3.22 6.52 4.39
C VAL A 204 1.76 6.17 4.13
N LEU A 205 1.51 5.59 2.97
CA LEU A 205 0.24 4.96 2.65
C LEU A 205 0.24 3.55 3.23
N VAL A 206 -0.88 3.17 3.85
CA VAL A 206 -1.06 1.86 4.49
C VAL A 206 -2.29 1.20 3.88
N LEU A 207 -2.11 0.02 3.30
CA LEU A 207 -3.19 -0.77 2.73
C LEU A 207 -3.67 -1.81 3.76
N GLU A 208 -4.79 -1.53 4.43
CA GLU A 208 -5.46 -2.52 5.26
C GLU A 208 -6.30 -3.46 4.41
N ARG A 209 -6.25 -4.74 4.72
CA ARG A 209 -7.01 -5.79 4.03
C ARG A 209 -7.84 -6.60 5.03
N GLU A 210 -9.11 -6.81 4.70
CA GLU A 210 -10.00 -7.73 5.38
C GLU A 210 -10.55 -8.72 4.36
N PHE A 211 -10.07 -9.97 4.39
CA PHE A 211 -10.46 -11.02 3.46
C PHE A 211 -11.21 -12.13 4.19
N ARG A 212 -12.47 -12.32 3.83
CA ARG A 212 -13.34 -13.33 4.42
C ARG A 212 -13.79 -14.34 3.39
N VAL A 213 -13.42 -15.61 3.58
CA VAL A 213 -13.85 -16.71 2.74
C VAL A 213 -15.14 -17.32 3.31
N ALA A 214 -16.22 -17.24 2.55
CA ALA A 214 -17.49 -17.86 2.92
C ALA A 214 -17.40 -19.39 2.94
N ARG A 215 -18.17 -20.07 3.79
CA ARG A 215 -18.16 -21.54 3.91
C ARG A 215 -18.43 -22.25 2.58
N THR A 216 -19.34 -21.72 1.77
CA THR A 216 -19.70 -22.27 0.45
C THR A 216 -18.83 -21.72 -0.69
N GLY A 217 -17.93 -20.78 -0.42
CA GLY A 217 -17.20 -19.99 -1.42
C GLY A 217 -18.01 -18.81 -1.97
N ILE A 218 -19.29 -18.99 -2.28
CA ILE A 218 -20.19 -17.90 -2.68
C ILE A 218 -20.45 -16.99 -1.48
N GLY A 219 -20.33 -15.67 -1.66
CA GLY A 219 -20.39 -14.69 -0.59
C GLY A 219 -19.03 -14.38 0.04
N THR A 220 -17.93 -14.92 -0.52
CA THR A 220 -16.56 -14.49 -0.23
C THR A 220 -16.36 -13.03 -0.66
N TRP A 221 -15.63 -12.26 0.13
CA TRP A 221 -15.34 -10.88 -0.17
C TRP A 221 -13.97 -10.46 0.39
N CYS A 222 -13.37 -9.48 -0.25
CA CYS A 222 -12.20 -8.77 0.22
C CYS A 222 -12.54 -7.28 0.30
N LYS A 223 -12.21 -6.67 1.42
CA LYS A 223 -12.35 -5.24 1.68
C LYS A 223 -10.96 -4.67 1.90
N CYS A 224 -10.59 -3.68 1.09
CA CYS A 224 -9.35 -2.95 1.23
C CYS A 224 -9.63 -1.50 1.59
N LYS A 225 -8.82 -0.95 2.49
CA LYS A 225 -8.84 0.45 2.89
C LYS A 225 -7.44 1.03 2.76
N LEU A 226 -7.34 2.18 2.12
CA LEU A 226 -6.11 2.93 1.99
C LEU A 226 -6.11 4.07 2.99
N TYR A 227 -5.18 4.04 3.92
CA TYR A 227 -4.94 5.11 4.87
C TYR A 227 -3.67 5.86 4.55
N ILE A 228 -3.57 7.10 5.01
CA ILE A 228 -2.33 7.85 5.09
C ILE A 228 -2.00 8.12 6.55
N VAL A 229 -0.72 7.98 6.89
CA VAL A 229 -0.13 8.36 8.16
C VAL A 229 1.08 9.26 7.93
N ASN A 230 1.35 10.17 8.86
CA ASN A 230 2.56 10.99 8.82
C ASN A 230 3.31 10.84 10.14
N PRO A 231 4.47 10.16 10.15
CA PRO A 231 5.26 9.94 11.36
C PRO A 231 5.73 11.22 12.06
N LYS A 232 5.82 12.34 11.33
CA LYS A 232 6.17 13.65 11.90
C LYS A 232 5.04 14.29 12.72
N THR A 233 3.82 13.78 12.56
CA THR A 233 2.61 14.28 13.24
C THR A 233 2.00 13.22 14.15
N THR A 234 2.85 12.40 14.76
CA THR A 234 2.41 11.30 15.61
C THR A 234 1.52 11.80 16.76
N ALA A 235 0.61 10.93 17.12
CA ALA A 235 -0.14 11.06 18.35
C ALA A 235 0.72 10.78 19.59
N VAL A 236 0.11 10.96 20.76
CA VAL A 236 0.64 10.55 22.05
C VAL A 236 1.07 9.06 21.98
N ASP A 237 2.16 8.72 22.64
CA ASP A 237 2.67 7.35 22.79
C ASP A 237 3.09 6.64 21.48
N ASN A 238 3.62 7.37 20.49
CA ASN A 238 4.07 6.85 19.21
C ASN A 238 2.97 6.21 18.34
N VAL A 239 1.71 6.36 18.66
CA VAL A 239 0.61 5.86 17.85
C VAL A 239 0.36 6.82 16.68
N LEU A 240 0.40 6.31 15.46
CA LEU A 240 0.16 7.08 14.24
C LEU A 240 -1.30 7.49 14.11
N LYS A 241 -1.56 8.76 13.82
CA LYS A 241 -2.87 9.23 13.39
C LYS A 241 -3.06 8.89 11.92
N LYS A 242 -4.14 8.18 11.60
CA LYS A 242 -4.46 7.79 10.23
C LYS A 242 -5.66 8.55 9.67
N SER A 243 -5.65 8.78 8.36
CA SER A 243 -6.78 9.34 7.61
C SER A 243 -7.13 8.44 6.44
N LEU A 244 -8.41 8.08 6.30
CA LEU A 244 -8.89 7.24 5.22
C LEU A 244 -8.89 8.02 3.90
N LEU A 245 -8.25 7.45 2.87
CA LEU A 245 -8.21 8.02 1.52
C LEU A 245 -9.14 7.30 0.55
N TRP A 246 -9.28 5.98 0.69
CA TRP A 246 -10.07 5.15 -0.21
C TRP A 246 -10.50 3.85 0.48
N GLU A 247 -11.65 3.34 0.06
CA GLU A 247 -12.17 2.04 0.49
C GLU A 247 -12.82 1.33 -0.70
N SER A 248 -12.60 0.03 -0.82
CA SER A 248 -13.24 -0.81 -1.83
C SER A 248 -13.59 -2.18 -1.25
N LYS A 249 -14.71 -2.71 -1.68
CA LYS A 249 -15.14 -4.08 -1.33
C LYS A 249 -15.47 -4.87 -2.59
N THR A 250 -14.67 -5.88 -2.84
CA THR A 250 -14.81 -6.81 -3.96
C THR A 250 -15.44 -8.12 -3.50
N ARG A 251 -16.13 -8.84 -4.39
CA ARG A 251 -16.97 -9.97 -3.99
C ARG A 251 -16.98 -11.09 -5.02
N LEU A 252 -17.18 -12.31 -4.52
CA LEU A 252 -17.54 -13.46 -5.31
C LEU A 252 -18.97 -13.88 -4.96
N ASN A 253 -19.90 -13.60 -5.86
CA ASN A 253 -21.29 -14.07 -5.76
C ASN A 253 -21.81 -14.44 -7.15
N ILE A 254 -23.08 -14.85 -7.25
CA ILE A 254 -23.68 -15.30 -8.50
C ILE A 254 -23.65 -14.20 -9.59
N LEU A 255 -23.83 -12.95 -9.19
CA LEU A 255 -23.89 -11.79 -10.12
C LEU A 255 -22.54 -11.08 -10.30
N SER A 256 -21.62 -11.20 -9.35
CA SER A 256 -20.33 -10.51 -9.35
C SER A 256 -19.17 -11.46 -9.14
N ARG A 257 -18.20 -11.40 -10.03
CA ARG A 257 -16.91 -12.11 -9.94
C ARG A 257 -15.77 -11.09 -9.90
N SER A 258 -15.92 -10.09 -9.05
CA SER A 258 -14.97 -8.99 -8.91
C SER A 258 -13.96 -9.20 -7.79
N LEU A 259 -13.97 -10.36 -7.11
CA LEU A 259 -13.10 -10.63 -5.98
C LEU A 259 -11.64 -10.33 -6.34
N ALA A 260 -11.02 -9.43 -5.60
CA ALA A 260 -9.64 -9.01 -5.73
C ALA A 260 -9.03 -8.92 -4.32
N ASN A 261 -7.95 -9.65 -4.13
CA ASN A 261 -7.13 -9.67 -2.93
C ASN A 261 -5.91 -8.79 -3.21
N TYR A 262 -6.02 -7.46 -3.05
CA TYR A 262 -4.89 -6.56 -3.30
C TYR A 262 -3.86 -6.72 -2.21
N GLU A 263 -2.65 -7.10 -2.62
CA GLU A 263 -1.50 -7.30 -1.75
C GLU A 263 -0.36 -6.33 -2.06
N GLY A 264 -0.04 -6.12 -3.34
CA GLY A 264 0.99 -5.17 -3.74
C GLY A 264 0.44 -3.79 -4.07
N MET A 265 1.22 -2.75 -3.73
CA MET A 265 0.92 -1.35 -4.00
C MET A 265 2.20 -0.54 -4.22
N CYS A 266 2.27 0.25 -5.29
CA CYS A 266 3.37 1.19 -5.49
C CYS A 266 2.94 2.50 -6.11
N ILE A 267 3.72 3.57 -5.88
CA ILE A 267 3.64 4.79 -6.67
C ILE A 267 4.19 4.52 -8.06
N GLY A 268 3.40 4.84 -9.07
CA GLY A 268 3.77 4.79 -10.49
C GLY A 268 4.15 6.18 -11.04
N PRO A 269 4.07 6.35 -12.37
CA PRO A 269 4.46 7.59 -13.01
C PRO A 269 3.55 8.76 -12.64
N ARG A 270 4.06 9.97 -12.84
CA ARG A 270 3.22 11.17 -12.81
C ARG A 270 2.40 11.26 -14.09
N LEU A 271 1.14 11.65 -13.96
CA LEU A 271 0.27 11.97 -15.07
C LEU A 271 0.64 13.34 -15.68
N SER A 272 0.08 13.64 -16.85
CA SER A 272 0.37 14.90 -17.57
C SER A 272 -0.02 16.17 -16.80
N ASP A 273 -0.90 16.06 -15.83
CA ASP A 273 -1.31 17.15 -14.93
C ASP A 273 -0.54 17.20 -13.60
N GLY A 274 0.52 16.39 -13.47
CA GLY A 274 1.40 16.32 -12.30
C GLY A 274 0.93 15.40 -11.19
N ARG A 275 -0.32 14.90 -11.21
CA ARG A 275 -0.83 13.94 -10.23
C ARG A 275 -0.11 12.60 -10.33
N ARG A 276 -0.06 11.87 -9.24
CA ARG A 276 0.58 10.54 -9.21
C ARG A 276 -0.41 9.41 -9.44
N LEU A 277 0.11 8.37 -10.03
CA LEU A 277 -0.56 7.09 -10.12
C LEU A 277 -0.18 6.24 -8.91
N LEU A 278 -1.16 5.56 -8.32
CA LEU A 278 -0.97 4.44 -7.41
C LEU A 278 -1.46 3.18 -8.12
N LEU A 279 -0.57 2.19 -8.28
CA LEU A 279 -0.89 0.89 -8.84
C LEU A 279 -1.12 -0.10 -7.70
N LEU A 280 -2.20 -0.89 -7.78
CA LEU A 280 -2.46 -2.04 -6.92
C LEU A 280 -2.48 -3.31 -7.77
N ILE A 281 -1.87 -4.37 -7.25
CA ILE A 281 -1.89 -5.72 -7.82
C ILE A 281 -2.55 -6.69 -6.84
N ALA A 282 -3.33 -7.65 -7.35
CA ALA A 282 -4.01 -8.63 -6.52
C ALA A 282 -3.34 -10.00 -6.62
N ASP A 283 -3.14 -10.62 -5.47
CA ASP A 283 -2.89 -12.05 -5.39
C ASP A 283 -4.11 -12.84 -5.90
N SER A 284 -3.90 -13.73 -6.83
CA SER A 284 -4.94 -14.59 -7.38
C SER A 284 -4.82 -16.06 -6.96
N GLN A 285 -3.80 -16.39 -6.16
CA GLN A 285 -3.44 -17.76 -5.80
C GLN A 285 -3.40 -18.66 -7.05
N TYR A 286 -2.58 -18.28 -8.02
CA TYR A 286 -2.50 -18.92 -9.34
C TYR A 286 -3.88 -19.02 -10.03
N ARG A 287 -4.70 -17.97 -9.92
CA ARG A 287 -6.08 -17.92 -10.47
C ARG A 287 -6.95 -19.05 -9.90
N HIS A 288 -6.89 -19.21 -8.56
CA HIS A 288 -7.53 -20.31 -7.85
C HIS A 288 -8.95 -20.63 -8.36
N LYS A 289 -9.14 -21.87 -8.85
CA LYS A 289 -10.41 -22.37 -9.42
C LYS A 289 -11.05 -21.47 -10.48
N GLY A 290 -10.27 -20.60 -11.14
CA GLY A 290 -10.77 -19.62 -12.11
C GLY A 290 -11.68 -18.53 -11.54
N VAL A 291 -11.81 -18.44 -10.22
CA VAL A 291 -12.62 -17.42 -9.54
C VAL A 291 -11.79 -16.23 -9.05
N MET A 292 -10.56 -16.48 -8.63
CA MET A 292 -9.55 -15.46 -8.36
C MET A 292 -8.90 -15.02 -9.69
N LYS A 293 -8.40 -13.81 -9.74
CA LYS A 293 -7.82 -13.23 -10.96
C LYS A 293 -6.71 -12.26 -10.60
N ASP A 294 -5.70 -12.19 -11.44
CA ASP A 294 -4.61 -11.21 -11.34
C ASP A 294 -5.18 -9.82 -11.72
N TRP A 295 -5.86 -9.19 -10.76
CA TRP A 295 -6.42 -7.86 -10.96
C TRP A 295 -5.35 -6.81 -10.79
N LEU A 296 -5.28 -5.89 -11.74
CA LEU A 296 -4.58 -4.63 -11.61
C LEU A 296 -5.60 -3.51 -11.45
N LYS A 297 -5.29 -2.55 -10.60
CA LYS A 297 -6.12 -1.36 -10.35
C LYS A 297 -5.26 -0.14 -10.20
N THR A 298 -5.74 0.98 -10.70
CA THR A 298 -5.05 2.26 -10.51
C THR A 298 -5.94 3.26 -9.78
N LEU A 299 -5.32 4.00 -8.89
CA LEU A 299 -5.88 5.19 -8.26
C LEU A 299 -5.04 6.39 -8.68
N VAL A 300 -5.68 7.52 -8.91
CA VAL A 300 -4.98 8.79 -9.14
C VAL A 300 -5.05 9.60 -7.87
N ILE A 301 -3.90 9.96 -7.34
CA ILE A 301 -3.79 10.74 -6.10
C ILE A 301 -3.22 12.12 -6.38
N THR A 302 -3.69 13.10 -5.60
CA THR A 302 -2.95 14.34 -5.41
C THR A 302 -1.88 14.05 -4.38
N ASP A 303 -0.62 14.34 -4.69
CA ASP A 303 0.45 14.47 -3.72
C ASP A 303 1.03 15.88 -3.87
N ARG A 304 1.77 16.31 -2.92
CA ARG A 304 2.36 17.65 -2.92
C ARG A 304 3.82 17.56 -2.77
#